data_3c938b3c38cb1798fd09ca50f1108d36
#
_entry.id   3c938b3c38cb1798fd09ca50f1108d36
#
_cell.length_a   1.000
_cell.length_b   1.000
_cell.length_c   1.000
_cell.angle_alpha   90.00
_cell.angle_beta   90.00
_cell.angle_gamma   90.00
#
_symmetry.space_group_name_H-M   'P 1'
#
loop_
_entity.id
_entity.type
_entity.pdbx_description
1 polymer ?
#
loop_
_entity_poly.entity_id
_entity_poly.type
_entity_poly.pdbx_seq_one_letter_code
_entity_poly.pdbx_strand_id
1 'polypeptide(L)'
;LSVPDVMTGVKSIVDRMRQLQPEKKRLDIVDFDACLMALLEVGYEIEPGVEVMLASQLEEPGQGMPYDDYLAPLATNPDMSTEDFAKVMVEKFILSYIKEGSQNPGYFADITTSTKSAVRTSQLKELVHSVDQLAKHMLADFNLYSKLREANSRSLQLIRAFKSNRENYDLYHLVAALQSAKGVPNTVKDICQNIRTHMGWRFNGLDPIDRAKIVRSKEPGFVLWGINGWQLPPDELFGPTGQLYHSRYVRTPLEGPDDNGWYRAALTPFTQIVAIEKGRKKRKLIETIDYQIVSKDGKKGERRSVNRSRTKEYRIETQFPKSSPLIAEGHTQGMANAHGICIYFPYPLDFARPYQELRFSKETSWD
;
A
#
# COMPACT_ATOMS: atom_id res chain seq x y z
N LEU A 1 -10.55 -21.63 0.97
CA LEU A 1 -9.82 -21.79 2.24
C LEU A 1 -9.92 -20.47 3.00
N SER A 2 -10.34 -20.54 4.26
CA SER A 2 -10.28 -19.39 5.17
C SER A 2 -8.87 -19.27 5.80
N VAL A 3 -8.54 -18.11 6.38
CA VAL A 3 -7.26 -17.94 7.10
C VAL A 3 -7.12 -18.92 8.28
N PRO A 4 -8.17 -19.21 9.07
CA PRO A 4 -8.13 -20.28 10.08
C PRO A 4 -7.82 -21.67 9.50
N ASP A 5 -8.31 -21.99 8.28
CA ASP A 5 -7.97 -23.27 7.61
C ASP A 5 -6.47 -23.34 7.27
N VAL A 6 -5.91 -22.21 6.79
CA VAL A 6 -4.46 -22.10 6.54
C VAL A 6 -3.69 -22.34 7.83
N MET A 7 -4.10 -21.71 8.95
CA MET A 7 -3.45 -21.93 10.24
C MET A 7 -3.55 -23.39 10.70
N THR A 8 -4.67 -24.05 10.47
CA THR A 8 -4.83 -25.49 10.77
C THR A 8 -3.83 -26.31 9.97
N GLY A 9 -3.67 -26.03 8.68
CA GLY A 9 -2.65 -26.66 7.82
C GLY A 9 -1.22 -26.40 8.32
N VAL A 10 -0.88 -25.17 8.60
CA VAL A 10 0.43 -24.77 9.15
C VAL A 10 0.72 -25.52 10.44
N LYS A 11 -0.25 -25.57 11.37
CA LYS A 11 -0.11 -26.30 12.64
C LYS A 11 0.17 -27.78 12.41
N SER A 12 -0.56 -28.43 11.51
CA SER A 12 -0.36 -29.84 11.19
C SER A 12 1.04 -30.11 10.65
N ILE A 13 1.56 -29.22 9.79
CA ILE A 13 2.92 -29.32 9.25
C ILE A 13 3.95 -29.12 10.37
N VAL A 14 3.78 -28.11 11.21
CA VAL A 14 4.68 -27.83 12.35
C VAL A 14 4.70 -29.00 13.33
N ASP A 15 3.55 -29.57 13.66
CA ASP A 15 3.46 -30.73 14.58
C ASP A 15 4.17 -31.95 13.99
N ARG A 16 4.04 -32.18 12.67
CA ARG A 16 4.78 -33.26 11.99
C ARG A 16 6.28 -33.00 11.96
N MET A 17 6.67 -31.76 11.69
CA MET A 17 8.07 -31.36 11.66
C MET A 17 8.73 -31.56 13.04
N ARG A 18 8.05 -31.20 14.14
CA ARG A 18 8.53 -31.40 15.52
C ARG A 18 8.74 -32.88 15.88
N GLN A 19 7.99 -33.81 15.28
CA GLN A 19 8.22 -35.23 15.46
C GLN A 19 9.53 -35.69 14.81
N LEU A 20 9.94 -35.01 13.72
CA LEU A 20 11.15 -35.37 12.97
C LEU A 20 12.36 -34.58 13.42
N GLN A 21 12.15 -33.33 13.83
CA GLN A 21 13.14 -32.34 14.27
C GLN A 21 12.60 -31.57 15.48
N PRO A 22 12.75 -32.11 16.72
CA PRO A 22 12.14 -31.52 17.92
C PRO A 22 12.57 -30.10 18.24
N GLU A 23 13.74 -29.70 17.76
CA GLU A 23 14.28 -28.33 17.90
C GLU A 23 13.56 -27.31 17.01
N LYS A 24 13.01 -27.73 15.88
CA LYS A 24 12.25 -26.86 14.97
C LYS A 24 10.84 -26.63 15.48
N LYS A 25 10.55 -25.41 15.90
CA LYS A 25 9.25 -25.05 16.50
C LYS A 25 8.31 -24.35 15.50
N ARG A 26 8.84 -23.81 14.41
CA ARG A 26 8.14 -22.99 13.44
C ARG A 26 8.66 -23.30 12.02
N LEU A 27 7.84 -23.08 11.01
CA LEU A 27 8.29 -23.01 9.64
C LEU A 27 9.13 -21.75 9.43
N ASP A 28 10.23 -21.90 8.71
CA ASP A 28 11.12 -20.76 8.44
C ASP A 28 10.41 -19.71 7.58
N ILE A 29 9.75 -20.14 6.49
CA ILE A 29 9.03 -19.27 5.56
C ILE A 29 7.70 -19.90 5.14
N VAL A 30 6.66 -19.09 5.11
CA VAL A 30 5.43 -19.36 4.35
C VAL A 30 5.27 -18.26 3.32
N ASP A 31 5.29 -18.64 2.04
CA ASP A 31 5.06 -17.73 0.91
C ASP A 31 3.66 -17.99 0.34
N PHE A 32 2.85 -16.94 0.33
CA PHE A 32 1.52 -16.97 -0.28
C PHE A 32 1.62 -16.58 -1.75
N ASP A 33 1.44 -17.55 -2.63
CA ASP A 33 1.16 -17.34 -4.07
C ASP A 33 -0.34 -17.06 -4.23
N ALA A 34 -0.78 -16.00 -3.60
CA ALA A 34 -2.19 -15.60 -3.52
C ALA A 34 -2.33 -14.11 -3.27
N CYS A 35 -3.38 -13.53 -3.88
CA CYS A 35 -3.72 -12.12 -3.75
C CYS A 35 -4.04 -11.72 -2.31
N LEU A 36 -3.67 -10.48 -1.91
CA LEU A 36 -4.18 -9.80 -0.72
C LEU A 36 -3.83 -10.47 0.62
N MET A 37 -2.80 -11.31 0.67
CA MET A 37 -2.44 -12.02 1.88
C MET A 37 -1.49 -11.24 2.81
N ALA A 38 -0.93 -10.09 2.38
CA ALA A 38 -0.09 -9.25 3.25
C ALA A 38 -0.92 -8.43 4.23
N LEU A 39 -1.83 -9.08 4.95
CA LEU A 39 -2.66 -8.50 6.00
C LEU A 39 -2.03 -8.72 7.37
N LEU A 40 -2.15 -7.72 8.24
CA LEU A 40 -1.74 -7.81 9.64
C LEU A 40 -2.41 -9.00 10.33
N GLU A 41 -3.69 -9.20 10.06
CA GLU A 41 -4.52 -10.27 10.61
C GLU A 41 -4.01 -11.65 10.19
N VAL A 42 -3.65 -11.82 8.92
CA VAL A 42 -3.09 -13.07 8.39
C VAL A 42 -1.76 -13.39 9.07
N GLY A 43 -0.86 -12.41 9.11
CA GLY A 43 0.44 -12.57 9.75
C GLY A 43 0.32 -12.89 11.24
N TYR A 44 -0.61 -12.25 11.95
CA TYR A 44 -0.86 -12.49 13.37
C TYR A 44 -1.48 -13.87 13.62
N GLU A 45 -2.36 -14.34 12.74
CA GLU A 45 -2.95 -15.67 12.82
C GLU A 45 -1.91 -16.79 12.71
N ILE A 46 -0.99 -16.69 11.74
CA ILE A 46 0.04 -17.72 11.49
C ILE A 46 1.29 -17.59 12.38
N GLU A 47 1.42 -16.51 13.14
CA GLU A 47 2.59 -16.21 13.98
C GLU A 47 3.05 -17.39 14.86
N PRO A 48 2.18 -18.17 15.49
CA PRO A 48 2.64 -19.26 16.35
C PRO A 48 3.42 -20.38 15.65
N GLY A 49 3.22 -20.52 14.32
CA GLY A 49 3.79 -21.61 13.52
C GLY A 49 4.77 -21.19 12.43
N VAL A 50 4.95 -19.90 12.20
CA VAL A 50 5.73 -19.36 11.05
C VAL A 50 6.68 -18.28 11.52
N GLU A 51 7.92 -18.25 11.03
CA GLU A 51 8.89 -17.19 11.35
C GLU A 51 8.76 -16.01 10.40
N VAL A 52 8.70 -16.28 9.11
CA VAL A 52 8.60 -15.27 8.06
C VAL A 52 7.42 -15.57 7.16
N MET A 53 6.57 -14.56 6.98
CA MET A 53 5.49 -14.55 6.00
C MET A 53 5.92 -13.75 4.77
N LEU A 54 5.79 -14.33 3.58
CA LEU A 54 5.83 -13.57 2.33
C LEU A 54 4.44 -13.47 1.72
N ALA A 55 4.04 -12.27 1.33
CA ALA A 55 2.71 -12.04 0.80
C ALA A 55 2.63 -10.75 -0.01
N SER A 56 1.59 -10.63 -0.83
CA SER A 56 1.26 -9.44 -1.60
C SER A 56 0.15 -8.63 -0.92
N GLN A 57 0.28 -7.31 -0.95
CA GLN A 57 -0.79 -6.39 -0.51
C GLN A 57 -1.94 -6.30 -1.52
N LEU A 58 -1.67 -6.66 -2.76
CA LEU A 58 -2.60 -6.58 -3.88
C LEU A 58 -2.77 -7.93 -4.57
N GLU A 59 -3.48 -7.91 -5.69
CA GLU A 59 -3.60 -9.07 -6.56
C GLU A 59 -2.22 -9.44 -7.11
N GLU A 60 -1.88 -10.71 -7.02
CA GLU A 60 -0.70 -11.24 -7.69
C GLU A 60 -1.03 -11.50 -9.17
N PRO A 61 -0.12 -11.15 -10.07
CA PRO A 61 -0.32 -11.45 -11.48
C PRO A 61 -0.40 -12.98 -11.72
N GLY A 62 -1.20 -13.38 -12.71
CA GLY A 62 -1.50 -14.80 -12.96
C GLY A 62 -0.32 -15.68 -13.36
N GLN A 63 0.85 -15.10 -13.61
CA GLN A 63 2.10 -15.83 -13.83
C GLN A 63 2.69 -16.41 -12.53
N GLY A 64 2.23 -15.91 -11.37
CA GLY A 64 2.66 -16.40 -10.05
C GLY A 64 4.10 -16.07 -9.71
N MET A 65 4.75 -16.96 -8.97
CA MET A 65 6.10 -16.77 -8.45
C MET A 65 7.20 -17.14 -9.45
N PRO A 66 8.30 -16.38 -9.53
CA PRO A 66 9.47 -16.71 -10.34
C PRO A 66 10.35 -17.78 -9.62
N TYR A 67 9.84 -19.01 -9.47
CA TYR A 67 10.49 -20.07 -8.70
C TYR A 67 11.94 -20.31 -9.11
N ASP A 68 12.25 -20.30 -10.40
CA ASP A 68 13.62 -20.51 -10.91
C ASP A 68 14.55 -19.37 -10.45
N ASP A 69 14.07 -18.15 -10.45
CA ASP A 69 14.88 -16.96 -10.14
C ASP A 69 15.32 -16.91 -8.67
N TYR A 70 14.51 -17.37 -7.73
CA TYR A 70 14.86 -17.30 -6.32
C TYR A 70 15.36 -18.63 -5.73
N LEU A 71 15.00 -19.79 -6.30
CA LEU A 71 15.55 -21.09 -5.86
C LEU A 71 17.00 -21.27 -6.31
N ALA A 72 17.41 -20.71 -7.47
CA ALA A 72 18.78 -20.78 -7.92
C ALA A 72 19.81 -20.17 -6.94
N PRO A 73 19.60 -18.96 -6.37
CA PRO A 73 20.44 -18.43 -5.29
C PRO A 73 20.50 -19.33 -4.05
N LEU A 74 19.38 -19.92 -3.64
CA LEU A 74 19.32 -20.84 -2.50
C LEU A 74 20.12 -22.13 -2.79
N ALA A 75 20.00 -22.70 -4.00
CA ALA A 75 20.76 -23.87 -4.40
C ALA A 75 22.27 -23.59 -4.44
N THR A 76 22.68 -22.36 -4.78
CA THR A 76 24.08 -21.92 -4.79
C THR A 76 24.63 -21.68 -3.38
N ASN A 77 23.79 -21.20 -2.46
CA ASN A 77 24.14 -20.95 -1.06
C ASN A 77 23.03 -21.50 -0.13
N PRO A 78 23.03 -22.82 0.13
CA PRO A 78 21.99 -23.47 0.94
C PRO A 78 22.03 -23.05 2.43
N ASP A 79 23.14 -22.45 2.90
CA ASP A 79 23.29 -21.93 4.25
C ASP A 79 22.81 -20.46 4.38
N MET A 80 22.13 -19.94 3.37
CA MET A 80 21.55 -18.61 3.41
C MET A 80 20.56 -18.48 4.58
N SER A 81 20.66 -17.38 5.34
CA SER A 81 19.71 -17.15 6.43
C SER A 81 18.27 -17.02 5.90
N THR A 82 17.28 -17.39 6.72
CA THR A 82 15.86 -17.22 6.42
C THR A 82 15.53 -15.80 5.98
N GLU A 83 16.07 -14.78 6.67
CA GLU A 83 15.83 -13.37 6.32
C GLU A 83 16.49 -12.96 5.00
N ASP A 84 17.70 -13.45 4.72
CA ASP A 84 18.38 -13.11 3.47
C ASP A 84 17.71 -13.79 2.28
N PHE A 85 17.23 -15.02 2.46
CA PHE A 85 16.43 -15.69 1.43
C PHE A 85 15.10 -14.97 1.20
N ALA A 86 14.41 -14.54 2.25
CA ALA A 86 13.19 -13.75 2.13
C ALA A 86 13.40 -12.42 1.36
N LYS A 87 14.56 -11.74 1.57
CA LYS A 87 14.93 -10.55 0.78
C LYS A 87 15.11 -10.90 -0.70
N VAL A 88 15.79 -12.00 -0.99
CA VAL A 88 15.97 -12.51 -2.37
C VAL A 88 14.62 -12.78 -3.03
N MET A 89 13.71 -13.45 -2.31
CA MET A 89 12.37 -13.76 -2.84
C MET A 89 11.60 -12.47 -3.20
N VAL A 90 11.57 -11.46 -2.31
CA VAL A 90 10.94 -10.18 -2.59
C VAL A 90 11.59 -9.47 -3.80
N GLU A 91 12.92 -9.42 -3.83
CA GLU A 91 13.65 -8.79 -4.93
C GLU A 91 13.35 -9.47 -6.27
N LYS A 92 13.47 -10.78 -6.33
CA LYS A 92 13.25 -11.54 -7.56
C LYS A 92 11.80 -11.46 -8.04
N PHE A 93 10.83 -11.50 -7.12
CA PHE A 93 9.43 -11.30 -7.47
C PHE A 93 9.21 -9.96 -8.16
N ILE A 94 9.67 -8.86 -7.58
CA ILE A 94 9.47 -7.53 -8.16
C ILE A 94 10.21 -7.38 -9.48
N LEU A 95 11.46 -7.86 -9.56
CA LEU A 95 12.26 -7.79 -10.79
C LEU A 95 11.69 -8.66 -11.92
N SER A 96 10.99 -9.74 -11.60
CA SER A 96 10.34 -10.57 -12.61
C SER A 96 9.16 -9.87 -13.32
N TYR A 97 8.54 -8.90 -12.66
CA TYR A 97 7.38 -8.18 -13.16
C TYR A 97 7.67 -6.79 -13.74
N ILE A 98 8.90 -6.31 -13.65
CA ILE A 98 9.29 -5.11 -14.41
C ILE A 98 9.41 -5.44 -15.90
N LYS A 99 9.52 -4.41 -16.73
CA LYS A 99 9.73 -4.56 -18.18
C LYS A 99 10.89 -5.50 -18.48
N GLU A 100 10.66 -6.50 -19.33
CA GLU A 100 11.65 -7.53 -19.70
C GLU A 100 12.05 -8.48 -18.55
N GLY A 101 11.33 -8.45 -17.44
CA GLY A 101 11.48 -9.44 -16.36
C GLY A 101 10.98 -10.83 -16.78
N SER A 102 11.41 -11.88 -16.07
CA SER A 102 11.11 -13.28 -16.40
C SER A 102 9.62 -13.60 -16.46
N GLN A 103 8.81 -12.95 -15.65
CA GLN A 103 7.34 -13.09 -15.63
C GLN A 103 6.62 -12.04 -16.50
N ASN A 104 7.36 -11.11 -17.11
CA ASN A 104 6.82 -10.08 -17.99
C ASN A 104 7.62 -9.99 -19.32
N PRO A 105 7.54 -11.01 -20.18
CA PRO A 105 8.36 -11.12 -21.39
C PRO A 105 7.96 -10.15 -22.53
N GLY A 106 7.69 -8.88 -22.21
CA GLY A 106 7.54 -7.80 -23.20
C GLY A 106 6.16 -7.64 -23.83
N TYR A 107 5.18 -8.45 -23.47
CA TYR A 107 3.83 -8.37 -24.04
C TYR A 107 2.85 -7.52 -23.21
N PHE A 108 3.08 -7.42 -21.93
CA PHE A 108 2.27 -6.58 -21.04
C PHE A 108 3.15 -5.43 -20.58
N ALA A 109 3.01 -4.31 -21.24
CA ALA A 109 3.88 -3.16 -21.04
C ALA A 109 3.97 -2.68 -19.58
N ASP A 110 2.99 -3.01 -18.74
CA ASP A 110 2.93 -2.52 -17.37
C ASP A 110 2.15 -3.46 -16.45
N ILE A 111 2.81 -4.46 -15.88
CA ILE A 111 2.31 -5.01 -14.63
C ILE A 111 2.73 -4.03 -13.53
N THR A 112 1.96 -2.96 -13.41
CA THR A 112 2.26 -1.83 -12.53
C THR A 112 1.73 -2.02 -11.10
N THR A 113 1.15 -3.19 -10.80
CA THR A 113 0.39 -3.42 -9.58
C THR A 113 1.00 -4.48 -8.66
N SER A 114 2.20 -4.97 -8.98
CA SER A 114 2.84 -6.01 -8.16
C SER A 114 3.40 -5.43 -6.88
N THR A 115 3.13 -6.10 -5.78
CA THR A 115 3.71 -5.85 -4.46
C THR A 115 4.15 -7.16 -3.84
N LYS A 116 5.19 -7.17 -3.05
CA LYS A 116 5.60 -8.32 -2.24
C LYS A 116 6.30 -7.82 -0.98
N SER A 117 5.98 -8.40 0.15
CA SER A 117 6.66 -8.11 1.41
C SER A 117 7.03 -9.37 2.16
N ALA A 118 8.13 -9.30 2.91
CA ALA A 118 8.57 -10.30 3.85
C ALA A 118 8.42 -9.76 5.26
N VAL A 119 7.72 -10.49 6.12
CA VAL A 119 7.29 -10.05 7.45
C VAL A 119 7.76 -11.03 8.53
N ARG A 120 8.51 -10.55 9.54
CA ARG A 120 8.80 -11.28 10.78
C ARG A 120 7.54 -11.35 11.61
N THR A 121 6.93 -12.50 11.68
CA THR A 121 5.64 -12.65 12.36
C THR A 121 5.75 -12.39 13.87
N SER A 122 6.89 -12.75 14.50
CA SER A 122 7.14 -12.50 15.93
C SER A 122 7.12 -11.03 16.33
N GLN A 123 7.41 -10.12 15.39
CA GLN A 123 7.40 -8.66 15.64
C GLN A 123 6.00 -8.04 15.42
N LEU A 124 5.01 -8.82 15.00
CA LEU A 124 3.66 -8.30 14.80
C LEU A 124 2.92 -8.00 16.10
N LYS A 125 3.28 -8.62 17.21
CA LYS A 125 2.60 -8.42 18.51
C LYS A 125 2.58 -6.96 18.95
N GLU A 126 3.71 -6.27 18.86
CA GLU A 126 3.80 -4.86 19.21
C GLU A 126 3.01 -3.97 18.25
N LEU A 127 3.01 -4.33 16.97
CA LEU A 127 2.22 -3.62 15.96
C LEU A 127 0.73 -3.80 16.23
N VAL A 128 0.28 -5.05 16.49
CA VAL A 128 -1.10 -5.39 16.85
C VAL A 128 -1.55 -4.64 18.10
N HIS A 129 -0.69 -4.60 19.15
CA HIS A 129 -0.97 -3.84 20.36
C HIS A 129 -1.22 -2.35 20.06
N SER A 130 -0.39 -1.74 19.24
CA SER A 130 -0.57 -0.32 18.86
C SER A 130 -1.84 -0.10 18.04
N VAL A 131 -2.20 -1.03 17.18
CA VAL A 131 -3.47 -0.98 16.42
C VAL A 131 -4.67 -1.16 17.34
N ASP A 132 -4.61 -2.05 18.34
CA ASP A 132 -5.65 -2.21 19.35
C ASP A 132 -5.86 -0.94 20.18
N GLN A 133 -4.77 -0.25 20.56
CA GLN A 133 -4.87 1.06 21.22
C GLN A 133 -5.61 2.08 20.34
N LEU A 134 -5.31 2.13 19.05
CA LEU A 134 -6.01 3.00 18.11
C LEU A 134 -7.50 2.65 18.04
N ALA A 135 -7.85 1.37 17.96
CA ALA A 135 -9.21 0.89 17.95
C ALA A 135 -10.00 1.32 19.20
N LYS A 136 -9.43 1.17 20.39
CA LYS A 136 -10.03 1.62 21.66
C LYS A 136 -10.35 3.11 21.68
N HIS A 137 -9.47 3.93 21.12
CA HIS A 137 -9.73 5.37 20.97
C HIS A 137 -10.85 5.65 19.98
N MET A 138 -10.95 4.91 18.88
CA MET A 138 -12.05 5.07 17.90
C MET A 138 -13.39 4.63 18.47
N LEU A 139 -13.44 3.56 19.26
CA LEU A 139 -14.64 3.12 19.96
C LEU A 139 -15.11 4.14 21.01
N ALA A 140 -14.17 4.82 21.67
CA ALA A 140 -14.47 5.86 22.65
C ALA A 140 -14.93 7.19 22.01
N ASP A 141 -14.49 7.49 20.79
CA ASP A 141 -14.86 8.69 20.04
C ASP A 141 -15.14 8.38 18.57
N PHE A 142 -16.41 8.27 18.24
CA PHE A 142 -16.87 7.98 16.87
C PHE A 142 -16.43 9.04 15.84
N ASN A 143 -16.11 10.26 16.26
CA ASN A 143 -15.55 11.26 15.35
C ASN A 143 -14.17 10.85 14.84
N LEU A 144 -13.39 10.11 15.62
CA LEU A 144 -12.08 9.57 15.17
C LEU A 144 -12.27 8.52 14.08
N TYR A 145 -13.26 7.64 14.25
CA TYR A 145 -13.62 6.69 13.19
C TYR A 145 -14.02 7.41 11.90
N SER A 146 -14.88 8.42 12.00
CA SER A 146 -15.31 9.21 10.84
C SER A 146 -14.13 9.93 10.18
N LYS A 147 -13.20 10.49 10.96
CA LYS A 147 -11.97 11.11 10.44
C LYS A 147 -11.06 10.10 9.77
N LEU A 148 -10.92 8.89 10.32
CA LEU A 148 -10.15 7.83 9.70
C LEU A 148 -10.77 7.43 8.35
N ARG A 149 -12.10 7.31 8.27
CA ARG A 149 -12.81 7.06 7.02
C ARG A 149 -12.62 8.17 6.01
N GLU A 150 -12.68 9.43 6.43
CA GLU A 150 -12.46 10.59 5.57
C GLU A 150 -11.01 10.67 5.09
N ALA A 151 -10.04 10.55 6.00
CA ALA A 151 -8.62 10.50 5.67
C ALA A 151 -8.32 9.36 4.68
N ASN A 152 -8.97 8.24 4.91
CA ASN A 152 -8.88 7.07 4.07
C ASN A 152 -9.47 7.26 2.67
N SER A 153 -10.61 7.91 2.53
CA SER A 153 -11.18 8.22 1.21
C SER A 153 -10.23 9.07 0.36
N ARG A 154 -9.35 9.83 1.00
CA ARG A 154 -8.32 10.68 0.38
C ARG A 154 -7.03 9.93 0.07
N SER A 155 -6.68 8.93 0.89
CA SER A 155 -5.44 8.15 0.75
C SER A 155 -5.60 6.88 -0.07
N LEU A 156 -6.80 6.49 -0.39
CA LEU A 156 -7.27 5.23 -0.93
C LEU A 156 -6.91 4.92 -2.36
N GLN A 157 -5.75 5.28 -2.79
CA GLN A 157 -5.48 5.13 -4.19
C GLN A 157 -4.69 3.88 -4.55
N LEU A 158 -4.22 3.16 -3.55
CA LEU A 158 -3.65 1.82 -3.77
C LEU A 158 -4.69 0.85 -4.34
N ILE A 159 -5.94 0.97 -3.96
CA ILE A 159 -6.97 -0.06 -4.21
C ILE A 159 -8.02 0.39 -5.22
N ARG A 160 -8.06 1.64 -5.65
CA ARG A 160 -9.01 2.09 -6.69
C ARG A 160 -8.79 1.48 -8.06
N ALA A 161 -7.64 0.90 -8.33
CA ALA A 161 -7.39 0.17 -9.57
C ALA A 161 -8.25 -1.12 -9.65
N PHE A 162 -8.65 -1.69 -8.51
CA PHE A 162 -9.41 -2.94 -8.45
C PHE A 162 -10.76 -2.70 -7.80
N LYS A 163 -11.80 -2.76 -8.59
CA LYS A 163 -13.20 -2.55 -8.18
C LYS A 163 -13.70 -3.54 -7.11
N SER A 164 -12.97 -4.63 -6.84
CA SER A 164 -13.40 -5.73 -5.99
C SER A 164 -12.94 -5.65 -4.53
N ASN A 165 -12.02 -4.74 -4.17
CA ASN A 165 -11.42 -4.78 -2.83
C ASN A 165 -11.31 -3.38 -2.19
N ARG A 166 -12.42 -2.91 -1.64
CA ARG A 166 -12.52 -1.59 -1.00
C ARG A 166 -12.19 -1.62 0.50
N GLU A 167 -11.72 -2.75 1.02
CA GLU A 167 -11.74 -3.04 2.46
C GLU A 167 -10.34 -3.22 3.06
N ASN A 168 -9.33 -3.48 2.22
CA ASN A 168 -7.94 -3.63 2.67
C ASN A 168 -7.16 -2.34 2.42
N TYR A 169 -6.53 -1.84 3.46
CA TYR A 169 -5.79 -0.57 3.44
C TYR A 169 -4.34 -0.78 3.81
N ASP A 170 -3.43 -0.11 3.12
CA ASP A 170 -2.05 -0.02 3.58
C ASP A 170 -2.02 0.62 4.97
N LEU A 171 -1.54 -0.12 5.96
CA LEU A 171 -1.60 0.30 7.37
C LEU A 171 -0.79 1.57 7.61
N TYR A 172 0.43 1.66 7.04
CA TYR A 172 1.26 2.83 7.20
C TYR A 172 0.58 4.09 6.66
N HIS A 173 0.02 3.99 5.46
CA HIS A 173 -0.64 5.10 4.80
C HIS A 173 -1.93 5.52 5.54
N LEU A 174 -2.70 4.54 6.01
CA LEU A 174 -3.92 4.76 6.78
C LEU A 174 -3.65 5.63 8.03
N VAL A 175 -2.67 5.23 8.84
CA VAL A 175 -2.34 5.96 10.07
C VAL A 175 -1.62 7.28 9.80
N ALA A 176 -0.84 7.40 8.73
CA ALA A 176 -0.23 8.67 8.32
C ALA A 176 -1.29 9.70 7.93
N ALA A 177 -2.32 9.27 7.23
CA ALA A 177 -3.45 10.12 6.84
C ALA A 177 -4.24 10.60 8.08
N LEU A 178 -4.52 9.71 9.04
CA LEU A 178 -5.16 10.08 10.30
C LEU A 178 -4.31 11.03 11.12
N GLN A 179 -3.02 10.77 11.25
CA GLN A 179 -2.06 11.62 11.99
C GLN A 179 -2.05 13.06 11.44
N SER A 180 -2.22 13.22 10.14
CA SER A 180 -2.24 14.52 9.46
C SER A 180 -3.60 15.21 9.49
N ALA A 181 -4.66 14.53 9.91
CA ALA A 181 -6.01 15.06 9.88
C ALA A 181 -6.23 16.14 10.96
N LYS A 182 -6.98 17.18 10.61
CA LYS A 182 -7.30 18.27 11.53
C LYS A 182 -8.19 17.78 12.69
N GLY A 183 -7.88 18.24 13.90
CA GLY A 183 -8.68 17.95 15.10
C GLY A 183 -8.55 16.50 15.61
N VAL A 184 -7.50 15.77 15.22
CA VAL A 184 -7.11 14.51 15.84
C VAL A 184 -6.34 14.80 17.12
N PRO A 185 -6.68 14.18 18.28
CA PRO A 185 -5.97 14.37 19.54
C PRO A 185 -4.49 13.96 19.43
N ASN A 186 -3.62 14.63 20.20
CA ASN A 186 -2.19 14.30 20.19
C ASN A 186 -1.91 12.87 20.61
N THR A 187 -2.64 12.35 21.59
CA THR A 187 -2.54 10.93 22.02
C THR A 187 -2.77 9.95 20.87
N VAL A 188 -3.75 10.25 20.01
CA VAL A 188 -4.01 9.42 18.81
C VAL A 188 -2.91 9.60 17.76
N LYS A 189 -2.39 10.82 17.60
CA LYS A 189 -1.25 11.08 16.71
C LYS A 189 0.01 10.33 17.17
N ASP A 190 0.23 10.24 18.47
CA ASP A 190 1.36 9.49 19.04
C ASP A 190 1.19 7.99 18.79
N ILE A 191 -0.02 7.44 18.91
CA ILE A 191 -0.30 6.05 18.56
C ILE A 191 -0.04 5.81 17.08
N CYS A 192 -0.52 6.69 16.19
CA CYS A 192 -0.24 6.61 14.75
C CYS A 192 1.29 6.64 14.48
N GLN A 193 2.02 7.51 15.19
CA GLN A 193 3.48 7.57 15.08
C GLN A 193 4.14 6.27 15.57
N ASN A 194 3.65 5.67 16.64
CA ASN A 194 4.16 4.39 17.15
C ASN A 194 3.96 3.26 16.13
N ILE A 195 2.77 3.17 15.51
CA ILE A 195 2.50 2.20 14.45
C ILE A 195 3.50 2.38 13.29
N ARG A 196 3.70 3.62 12.82
CA ARG A 196 4.66 3.94 11.76
C ARG A 196 6.09 3.57 12.13
N THR A 197 6.48 3.85 13.37
CA THR A 197 7.82 3.54 13.89
C THR A 197 8.04 2.03 13.99
N HIS A 198 7.05 1.27 14.46
CA HIS A 198 7.12 -0.19 14.51
C HIS A 198 7.27 -0.80 13.11
N MET A 199 6.59 -0.26 12.11
CA MET A 199 6.78 -0.72 10.72
C MET A 199 8.20 -0.44 10.18
N GLY A 200 8.97 0.42 10.84
CA GLY A 200 10.41 0.59 10.60
C GLY A 200 10.78 1.33 9.32
N TRP A 201 9.82 1.97 8.67
CA TRP A 201 10.11 2.77 7.49
C TRP A 201 10.98 3.98 7.85
N ARG A 202 12.16 4.04 7.25
CA ARG A 202 13.05 5.19 7.33
C ARG A 202 12.82 6.07 6.12
N PHE A 203 12.02 7.10 6.29
CA PHE A 203 11.91 8.12 5.25
C PHE A 203 13.12 9.05 5.33
N ASN A 204 14.10 8.80 4.49
CA ASN A 204 15.14 9.80 4.20
C ASN A 204 14.49 10.94 3.39
N GLY A 205 13.62 11.71 4.04
CA GLY A 205 13.18 13.01 3.59
C GLY A 205 12.00 13.09 2.63
N LEU A 206 11.34 11.98 2.24
CA LEU A 206 10.19 12.06 1.34
C LEU A 206 9.16 10.96 1.68
N ASP A 207 8.25 11.28 2.60
CA ASP A 207 6.98 10.57 2.69
C ASP A 207 6.30 10.56 1.29
N PRO A 208 5.60 9.50 0.89
CA PRO A 208 4.80 9.52 -0.34
C PRO A 208 3.85 10.72 -0.44
N ILE A 209 3.38 11.24 0.70
CA ILE A 209 2.63 12.51 0.79
C ILE A 209 3.51 13.69 0.37
N ASP A 210 4.80 13.69 0.69
CA ASP A 210 5.75 14.75 0.29
C ASP A 210 6.12 14.70 -1.20
N ARG A 211 5.84 13.59 -1.88
CA ARG A 211 6.00 13.47 -3.35
C ARG A 211 4.80 14.00 -4.11
N ALA A 212 3.71 14.29 -3.43
CA ALA A 212 2.56 14.90 -4.04
C ALA A 212 2.90 16.32 -4.52
N LYS A 213 2.44 16.68 -5.71
CA LYS A 213 2.43 18.09 -6.10
C LYS A 213 1.39 18.82 -5.27
N ILE A 214 1.84 19.68 -4.36
CA ILE A 214 0.93 20.53 -3.61
C ILE A 214 0.52 21.71 -4.49
N VAL A 215 -0.77 21.82 -4.73
CA VAL A 215 -1.40 22.95 -5.40
C VAL A 215 -2.05 23.84 -4.33
N ARG A 216 -1.87 25.14 -4.42
CA ARG A 216 -2.42 26.11 -3.47
C ARG A 216 -3.33 27.11 -4.19
N SER A 217 -4.38 27.54 -3.49
CA SER A 217 -5.31 28.57 -3.94
C SER A 217 -5.69 29.48 -2.77
N LYS A 218 -6.01 30.75 -3.03
CA LYS A 218 -6.63 31.64 -2.06
C LYS A 218 -8.15 31.48 -2.01
N GLU A 219 -8.73 30.79 -2.97
CA GLU A 219 -10.16 30.57 -3.07
C GLU A 219 -10.50 29.08 -2.86
N PRO A 220 -11.64 28.76 -2.24
CA PRO A 220 -12.12 27.39 -2.16
C PRO A 220 -12.50 26.86 -3.54
N GLY A 221 -12.39 25.54 -3.74
CA GLY A 221 -12.72 24.92 -5.00
C GLY A 221 -12.14 23.51 -5.10
N PHE A 222 -11.70 23.16 -6.29
CA PHE A 222 -11.05 21.88 -6.55
C PHE A 222 -9.99 22.00 -7.63
N VAL A 223 -9.14 20.98 -7.73
CA VAL A 223 -8.15 20.86 -8.80
C VAL A 223 -8.59 19.74 -9.72
N LEU A 224 -8.63 20.05 -11.01
CA LEU A 224 -8.73 19.06 -12.07
C LEU A 224 -7.34 18.73 -12.55
N TRP A 225 -7.02 17.45 -12.68
CA TRP A 225 -5.70 17.07 -13.13
C TRP A 225 -5.68 15.70 -13.83
N GLY A 226 -4.67 15.49 -14.66
CA GLY A 226 -4.40 14.25 -15.38
C GLY A 226 -2.90 14.06 -15.57
N ILE A 227 -2.50 12.88 -16.03
CA ILE A 227 -1.10 12.47 -16.20
C ILE A 227 -0.80 12.20 -17.68
N ASN A 228 0.45 12.41 -18.07
CA ASN A 228 1.04 12.00 -19.35
C ASN A 228 0.40 12.60 -20.61
N GLY A 229 0.47 13.91 -20.72
CA GLY A 229 0.04 14.61 -21.95
C GLY A 229 -1.44 14.49 -22.23
N TRP A 230 -2.23 14.07 -21.26
CA TRP A 230 -3.66 14.16 -21.35
C TRP A 230 -4.06 15.63 -21.29
N GLN A 231 -4.76 16.07 -22.29
CA GLN A 231 -5.37 17.38 -22.25
C GLN A 231 -6.46 17.39 -21.18
N LEU A 232 -6.51 18.44 -20.39
CA LEU A 232 -7.65 18.70 -19.50
C LEU A 232 -8.94 18.71 -20.35
N PRO A 233 -10.04 18.12 -19.81
CA PRO A 233 -11.26 18.01 -20.60
C PRO A 233 -11.76 19.39 -21.03
N PRO A 234 -12.35 19.49 -22.22
CA PRO A 234 -13.16 20.63 -22.59
C PRO A 234 -14.31 20.84 -21.60
N ASP A 235 -14.82 22.05 -21.52
CA ASP A 235 -15.87 22.45 -20.58
C ASP A 235 -17.13 21.58 -20.66
N GLU A 236 -17.41 21.05 -21.86
CA GLU A 236 -18.55 20.20 -22.17
C GLU A 236 -18.51 18.81 -21.56
N LEU A 237 -17.36 18.37 -21.00
CA LEU A 237 -17.21 17.06 -20.35
C LEU A 237 -17.67 17.05 -18.88
N PHE A 238 -18.13 18.18 -18.36
CA PHE A 238 -18.72 18.29 -17.04
C PHE A 238 -20.22 18.37 -17.14
N GLY A 239 -20.90 17.39 -16.55
CA GLY A 239 -22.34 17.50 -16.35
C GLY A 239 -22.71 18.64 -15.38
N PRO A 240 -23.99 18.98 -15.28
CA PRO A 240 -24.51 20.05 -14.43
C PRO A 240 -24.14 19.87 -12.94
N THR A 241 -23.81 18.69 -12.50
CA THR A 241 -23.37 18.35 -11.14
C THR A 241 -21.84 18.42 -10.97
N GLY A 242 -21.08 18.80 -12.01
CA GLY A 242 -19.62 18.80 -11.98
C GLY A 242 -18.99 17.39 -11.88
N GLN A 243 -19.76 16.34 -12.18
CA GLN A 243 -19.24 14.98 -12.25
C GLN A 243 -18.45 14.78 -13.55
N LEU A 244 -17.29 14.14 -13.44
CA LEU A 244 -16.45 13.74 -14.56
C LEU A 244 -17.08 12.55 -15.31
N TYR A 245 -17.38 12.73 -16.59
CA TYR A 245 -17.85 11.65 -17.45
C TYR A 245 -16.72 10.70 -17.90
N HIS A 246 -15.47 11.08 -17.73
CA HIS A 246 -14.32 10.27 -18.15
C HIS A 246 -13.39 9.89 -17.00
N SER A 247 -13.03 8.62 -16.90
CA SER A 247 -12.12 8.04 -15.89
C SER A 247 -10.66 8.53 -15.97
N ARG A 248 -10.33 9.36 -16.95
CA ARG A 248 -8.96 9.85 -17.21
C ARG A 248 -8.54 11.08 -16.40
N TYR A 249 -9.48 11.74 -15.75
CA TYR A 249 -9.23 12.96 -14.97
C TYR A 249 -9.66 12.77 -13.54
N VAL A 250 -8.91 13.40 -12.64
CA VAL A 250 -9.17 13.38 -11.22
C VAL A 250 -9.60 14.75 -10.76
N ARG A 251 -10.63 14.80 -9.94
CA ARG A 251 -11.06 15.99 -9.23
C ARG A 251 -10.65 15.85 -7.76
N THR A 252 -9.77 16.75 -7.31
CA THR A 252 -9.30 16.76 -5.91
C THR A 252 -9.78 18.04 -5.25
N PRO A 253 -10.56 17.97 -4.17
CA PRO A 253 -10.99 19.16 -3.42
C PRO A 253 -9.79 19.97 -2.91
N LEU A 254 -9.93 21.30 -2.89
CA LEU A 254 -9.02 22.19 -2.18
C LEU A 254 -9.46 22.24 -0.72
N GLU A 255 -8.57 21.85 0.17
CA GLU A 255 -8.78 21.80 1.62
C GLU A 255 -8.24 23.05 2.30
N GLY A 256 -8.94 23.55 3.28
CA GLY A 256 -8.55 24.75 4.00
C GLY A 256 -9.74 25.63 4.35
N PRO A 257 -9.49 26.89 4.70
CA PRO A 257 -8.19 27.56 4.66
C PRO A 257 -7.28 27.16 5.83
N ASP A 258 -5.96 27.23 5.61
CA ASP A 258 -4.97 27.22 6.69
C ASP A 258 -4.92 28.59 7.40
N ASP A 259 -4.07 28.71 8.43
CA ASP A 259 -3.92 29.94 9.22
C ASP A 259 -3.50 31.16 8.39
N ASN A 260 -2.98 30.94 7.20
CA ASN A 260 -2.60 31.98 6.23
C ASN A 260 -3.65 32.19 5.12
N GLY A 261 -4.83 31.58 5.26
CA GLY A 261 -5.93 31.67 4.31
C GLY A 261 -5.70 30.92 3.00
N TRP A 262 -4.83 29.90 2.96
CA TRP A 262 -4.59 29.07 1.80
C TRP A 262 -5.39 27.77 1.83
N TYR A 263 -6.01 27.46 0.69
CA TYR A 263 -6.54 26.13 0.38
C TYR A 263 -5.49 25.32 -0.35
N ARG A 264 -5.43 24.00 -0.10
CA ARG A 264 -4.41 23.09 -0.64
C ARG A 264 -5.04 21.83 -1.20
N ALA A 265 -4.46 21.30 -2.26
CA ALA A 265 -4.74 19.96 -2.76
C ALA A 265 -3.42 19.23 -3.02
N ALA A 266 -3.33 17.99 -2.60
CA ALA A 266 -2.21 17.12 -2.92
C ALA A 266 -2.56 16.32 -4.18
N LEU A 267 -1.85 16.54 -5.27
CA LEU A 267 -1.96 15.77 -6.49
C LEU A 267 -0.98 14.61 -6.39
N THR A 268 -1.47 13.50 -5.89
CA THR A 268 -0.74 12.23 -5.93
C THR A 268 -0.99 11.60 -7.28
N PRO A 269 0.02 11.47 -8.14
CA PRO A 269 -0.18 10.83 -9.42
C PRO A 269 -0.67 9.40 -9.18
N PHE A 270 -1.88 9.12 -9.65
CA PHE A 270 -2.31 7.76 -9.85
C PHE A 270 -1.41 7.20 -10.93
N THR A 271 -0.68 6.19 -10.57
CA THR A 271 0.08 5.44 -11.52
C THR A 271 -0.85 4.62 -12.35
N GLN A 272 -1.29 5.18 -13.44
CA GLN A 272 -1.74 4.40 -14.57
C GLN A 272 -1.32 5.09 -15.85
N ILE A 273 -0.66 4.30 -16.66
CA ILE A 273 -0.36 4.47 -18.07
C ILE A 273 0.91 5.28 -18.34
N VAL A 274 1.95 4.52 -18.57
CA VAL A 274 3.12 4.93 -19.31
C VAL A 274 2.77 4.93 -20.78
N ALA A 275 2.87 6.05 -21.45
CA ALA A 275 2.90 6.08 -22.90
C ALA A 275 4.29 5.58 -23.34
N ILE A 276 4.34 4.41 -23.95
CA ILE A 276 5.56 3.87 -24.56
C ILE A 276 5.74 4.52 -25.92
N GLU A 277 6.72 5.39 -26.05
CA GLU A 277 7.25 5.74 -27.35
C GLU A 277 8.14 4.60 -27.87
N LYS A 278 7.74 3.96 -28.96
CA LYS A 278 8.56 3.04 -29.72
C LYS A 278 9.78 3.77 -30.28
N GLY A 279 10.99 3.38 -29.84
CA GLY A 279 12.22 3.82 -30.50
C GLY A 279 13.43 3.87 -29.57
N ARG A 280 14.43 3.04 -29.89
CA ARG A 280 15.76 2.90 -29.28
C ARG A 280 16.33 4.20 -28.71
N LYS A 281 16.36 4.32 -27.38
CA LYS A 281 17.38 4.93 -26.52
C LYS A 281 16.80 5.00 -25.11
N LYS A 282 17.59 4.70 -24.07
CA LYS A 282 17.20 4.89 -22.65
C LYS A 282 16.73 6.34 -22.46
N ARG A 283 15.44 6.60 -22.60
CA ARG A 283 14.86 7.91 -22.34
C ARG A 283 14.38 7.94 -20.89
N LYS A 284 14.79 8.98 -20.19
CA LYS A 284 14.28 9.37 -18.90
C LYS A 284 12.76 9.52 -19.04
N LEU A 285 11.99 8.71 -18.34
CA LEU A 285 10.54 8.87 -18.33
C LEU A 285 10.23 10.18 -17.61
N ILE A 286 9.64 11.12 -18.33
CA ILE A 286 9.14 12.36 -17.79
C ILE A 286 7.63 12.21 -17.67
N GLU A 287 7.15 12.20 -16.44
CA GLU A 287 5.72 12.25 -16.16
C GLU A 287 5.29 13.71 -16.09
N THR A 288 4.34 14.09 -16.90
CA THR A 288 3.75 15.43 -16.88
C THR A 288 2.40 15.34 -16.20
N ILE A 289 2.20 16.13 -15.14
CA ILE A 289 0.91 16.33 -14.50
C ILE A 289 0.35 17.63 -15.03
N ASP A 290 -0.75 17.53 -15.77
CA ASP A 290 -1.52 18.70 -16.22
C ASP A 290 -2.64 18.97 -15.22
N TYR A 291 -2.77 20.22 -14.77
CA TYR A 291 -3.78 20.55 -13.79
C TYR A 291 -4.37 21.96 -14.01
N GLN A 292 -5.58 22.16 -13.50
CA GLN A 292 -6.29 23.41 -13.50
C GLN A 292 -7.04 23.57 -12.18
N ILE A 293 -6.91 24.75 -11.54
CA ILE A 293 -7.71 25.10 -10.36
C ILE A 293 -9.06 25.59 -10.85
N VAL A 294 -10.13 25.10 -10.21
CA VAL A 294 -11.50 25.56 -10.45
C VAL A 294 -12.06 26.03 -9.12
N SER A 295 -12.47 27.31 -9.05
CA SER A 295 -13.07 27.88 -7.85
C SER A 295 -14.48 27.34 -7.60
N LYS A 296 -15.03 27.58 -6.42
CA LYS A 296 -16.33 27.08 -6.00
C LYS A 296 -17.49 27.56 -6.89
N ASP A 297 -17.37 28.77 -7.44
CA ASP A 297 -18.30 29.36 -8.40
C ASP A 297 -18.10 28.89 -9.85
N GLY A 298 -17.19 27.93 -10.07
CA GLY A 298 -16.92 27.35 -11.38
C GLY A 298 -15.93 28.10 -12.26
N LYS A 299 -15.35 29.22 -11.77
CA LYS A 299 -14.34 29.97 -12.52
C LYS A 299 -13.06 29.15 -12.65
N LYS A 300 -12.56 29.02 -13.86
CA LYS A 300 -11.37 28.23 -14.20
C LYS A 300 -10.13 29.13 -14.21
N GLY A 301 -9.12 28.71 -13.47
CA GLY A 301 -7.79 29.30 -13.50
C GLY A 301 -6.99 28.85 -14.73
N GLU A 302 -5.75 29.29 -14.80
CA GLU A 302 -4.82 28.89 -15.84
C GLU A 302 -4.52 27.39 -15.80
N ARG A 303 -4.39 26.76 -16.98
CA ARG A 303 -3.88 25.39 -17.11
C ARG A 303 -2.38 25.39 -16.88
N ARG A 304 -1.91 24.47 -16.08
CA ARG A 304 -0.49 24.33 -15.73
C ARG A 304 -0.03 22.90 -15.89
N SER A 305 1.24 22.75 -16.27
CA SER A 305 1.89 21.45 -16.40
C SER A 305 3.11 21.40 -15.50
N VAL A 306 3.29 20.27 -14.82
CA VAL A 306 4.47 20.01 -13.99
C VAL A 306 5.13 18.72 -14.44
N ASN A 307 6.37 18.80 -14.86
CA ASN A 307 7.16 17.66 -15.24
C ASN A 307 7.74 16.97 -13.99
N ARG A 308 7.60 15.67 -13.93
CA ARG A 308 8.20 14.83 -12.91
C ARG A 308 9.14 13.84 -13.57
N SER A 309 10.41 13.87 -13.19
CA SER A 309 11.38 12.89 -13.66
C SER A 309 11.31 11.64 -12.81
N ARG A 310 11.08 10.48 -13.44
CA ARG A 310 11.18 9.18 -12.79
C ARG A 310 12.49 8.49 -13.14
N THR A 311 13.11 7.90 -12.14
CA THR A 311 14.40 7.22 -12.31
C THR A 311 14.34 5.70 -12.18
N LYS A 312 13.24 5.13 -11.64
CA LYS A 312 13.10 3.68 -11.45
C LYS A 312 11.68 3.20 -11.69
N GLU A 313 11.53 2.02 -12.30
CA GLU A 313 10.24 1.35 -12.56
C GLU A 313 9.73 0.55 -11.34
N TYR A 314 10.52 0.48 -10.27
CA TYR A 314 10.21 -0.27 -9.06
C TYR A 314 10.95 0.32 -7.85
N ARG A 315 10.51 -0.08 -6.67
CA ARG A 315 11.25 0.10 -5.41
C ARG A 315 11.41 -1.25 -4.73
N ILE A 316 12.57 -1.49 -4.14
CA ILE A 316 12.85 -2.60 -3.24
C ILE A 316 13.59 -2.01 -2.04
N GLU A 317 13.05 -2.24 -0.85
CA GLU A 317 13.65 -1.85 0.43
C GLU A 317 13.94 -3.12 1.24
N THR A 318 15.18 -3.26 1.68
CA THR A 318 15.64 -4.42 2.45
C THR A 318 16.35 -4.03 3.74
N GLN A 319 16.38 -2.74 4.08
CA GLN A 319 17.11 -2.21 5.23
C GLN A 319 16.17 -1.82 6.37
N PHE A 320 15.33 -2.75 6.79
CA PHE A 320 14.49 -2.56 7.96
C PHE A 320 15.23 -2.89 9.26
N PRO A 321 14.94 -2.18 10.37
CA PRO A 321 15.46 -2.54 11.68
C PRO A 321 15.00 -3.96 12.09
N LYS A 322 15.81 -4.66 12.89
CA LYS A 322 15.41 -5.99 13.41
C LYS A 322 14.16 -5.95 14.31
N SER A 323 13.86 -4.79 14.91
CA SER A 323 12.63 -4.54 15.66
C SER A 323 11.39 -4.32 14.80
N SER A 324 11.56 -4.12 13.48
CA SER A 324 10.45 -4.01 12.56
C SER A 324 9.89 -5.38 12.18
N PRO A 325 8.57 -5.54 12.02
CA PRO A 325 8.03 -6.72 11.37
C PRO A 325 8.49 -6.85 9.91
N LEU A 326 8.77 -5.76 9.20
CA LEU A 326 9.27 -5.85 7.83
C LEU A 326 10.73 -6.28 7.78
N ILE A 327 11.03 -7.21 6.87
CA ILE A 327 12.37 -7.64 6.45
C ILE A 327 12.71 -7.02 5.13
N ALA A 328 11.78 -7.10 4.19
CA ALA A 328 11.86 -6.54 2.86
C ALA A 328 10.47 -6.15 2.36
N GLU A 329 10.43 -5.14 1.51
CA GLU A 329 9.24 -4.75 0.76
C GLU A 329 9.66 -4.32 -0.63
N GLY A 330 8.87 -4.71 -1.62
CA GLY A 330 9.05 -4.26 -2.98
C GLY A 330 7.71 -4.04 -3.68
N HIS A 331 7.74 -3.10 -4.62
CA HIS A 331 6.59 -2.83 -5.47
C HIS A 331 7.03 -2.30 -6.83
N THR A 332 6.21 -2.58 -7.83
CA THR A 332 6.33 -1.93 -9.13
C THR A 332 5.85 -0.48 -9.06
N GLN A 333 6.15 0.29 -10.08
CA GLN A 333 5.97 1.73 -10.13
C GLN A 333 4.55 2.21 -9.75
N GLY A 334 3.53 1.42 -10.08
CA GLY A 334 2.14 1.72 -9.80
C GLY A 334 1.77 1.78 -8.32
N MET A 335 2.60 1.24 -7.46
CA MET A 335 2.28 0.97 -6.07
C MET A 335 3.14 1.79 -5.10
N ALA A 336 3.45 3.03 -5.44
CA ALA A 336 4.32 3.91 -4.65
C ALA A 336 3.86 4.13 -3.19
N ASN A 337 2.61 3.82 -2.87
CA ASN A 337 2.02 3.93 -1.54
C ASN A 337 1.91 2.58 -0.82
N ALA A 338 2.46 1.49 -1.36
CA ALA A 338 2.59 0.22 -0.67
C ALA A 338 3.72 0.29 0.35
N HIS A 339 3.46 -0.20 1.56
CA HIS A 339 4.42 -0.22 2.68
C HIS A 339 4.50 -1.60 3.34
N GLY A 340 4.06 -2.64 2.64
CA GLY A 340 4.29 -4.03 2.96
C GLY A 340 3.24 -4.70 3.84
N ILE A 341 2.40 -3.98 4.57
CA ILE A 341 1.36 -4.56 5.43
C ILE A 341 0.05 -3.79 5.24
N CYS A 342 -1.01 -4.52 4.92
CA CYS A 342 -2.38 -4.01 4.93
C CYS A 342 -3.12 -4.36 6.22
N ILE A 343 -4.25 -3.72 6.43
CA ILE A 343 -5.23 -4.02 7.47
C ILE A 343 -6.63 -4.03 6.85
N TYR A 344 -7.47 -4.96 7.31
CA TYR A 344 -8.87 -5.04 6.92
C TYR A 344 -9.68 -4.00 7.69
N PHE A 345 -10.36 -3.10 6.96
CA PHE A 345 -11.15 -2.03 7.53
C PHE A 345 -12.42 -1.79 6.70
N PRO A 346 -13.38 -2.72 6.75
CA PRO A 346 -14.60 -2.68 5.95
C PRO A 346 -15.55 -1.58 6.40
N TYR A 347 -16.60 -1.33 5.62
CA TYR A 347 -17.75 -0.58 6.12
C TYR A 347 -18.51 -1.43 7.14
N PRO A 348 -19.15 -0.82 8.17
CA PRO A 348 -19.78 -1.56 9.28
C PRO A 348 -20.82 -2.59 8.87
N LEU A 349 -21.45 -2.42 7.69
CA LEU A 349 -22.46 -3.34 7.17
C LEU A 349 -21.87 -4.46 6.31
N ASP A 350 -20.59 -4.35 5.92
CA ASP A 350 -19.92 -5.26 5.00
C ASP A 350 -18.96 -6.21 5.72
N PHE A 351 -19.10 -6.33 7.04
CA PHE A 351 -18.21 -7.13 7.86
C PHE A 351 -18.32 -8.62 7.53
N ALA A 352 -17.23 -9.20 7.08
CA ALA A 352 -17.19 -10.61 6.71
C ALA A 352 -17.25 -11.52 7.96
N ARG A 353 -18.28 -12.37 8.08
CA ARG A 353 -18.40 -13.33 9.21
C ARG A 353 -17.13 -14.13 9.51
N PRO A 354 -16.36 -14.62 8.50
CA PRO A 354 -15.12 -15.34 8.76
C PRO A 354 -14.05 -14.52 9.48
N TYR A 355 -14.12 -13.18 9.43
CA TYR A 355 -13.18 -12.31 10.12
C TYR A 355 -13.27 -12.46 11.65
N GLN A 356 -14.48 -12.60 12.19
CA GLN A 356 -14.72 -12.80 13.64
C GLN A 356 -14.11 -14.09 14.19
N GLU A 357 -13.74 -15.03 13.32
CA GLU A 357 -13.08 -16.27 13.71
C GLU A 357 -11.56 -16.10 13.93
N LEU A 358 -10.99 -15.01 13.39
CA LEU A 358 -9.57 -14.73 13.50
C LEU A 358 -9.15 -14.42 14.95
N ARG A 359 -7.95 -14.84 15.30
CA ARG A 359 -7.32 -14.51 16.57
C ARG A 359 -7.19 -12.99 16.76
N PHE A 360 -6.88 -12.26 15.69
CA PHE A 360 -6.78 -10.81 15.70
C PHE A 360 -8.07 -10.15 16.16
N SER A 361 -9.21 -10.53 15.59
CA SER A 361 -10.54 -10.04 15.97
C SER A 361 -10.88 -10.36 17.42
N LYS A 362 -10.56 -11.57 17.89
CA LYS A 362 -10.86 -12.02 19.27
C LYS A 362 -9.97 -11.38 20.34
N GLU A 363 -8.76 -10.99 20.00
CA GLU A 363 -7.75 -10.47 20.92
C GLU A 363 -7.60 -8.94 20.87
N THR A 364 -8.25 -8.26 19.93
CA THR A 364 -8.17 -6.81 19.78
C THR A 364 -9.55 -6.16 19.76
N SER A 365 -9.60 -4.85 19.87
CA SER A 365 -10.80 -4.02 19.79
C SER A 365 -11.01 -3.45 18.38
N TRP A 366 -10.37 -4.02 17.35
CA TRP A 366 -10.44 -3.53 15.99
C TRP A 366 -11.76 -3.87 15.26
N ASP A 367 -12.53 -4.78 15.80
CA ASP A 367 -13.85 -5.21 15.30
C ASP A 367 -14.92 -4.12 15.32
#